data_6323f76d84f983f2defc316ab3976557
#
_entry.id   6323f76d84f983f2defc316ab3976557
#
_cell.length_a   1.000
_cell.length_b   1.000
_cell.length_c   1.000
_cell.angle_alpha   90.00
_cell.angle_beta   90.00
_cell.angle_gamma   90.00
#
_symmetry.space_group_name_H-M   'P 1'
#
loop_
_entity.id
_entity.type
_entity.pdbx_description
1 polymer ?
#
loop_
_entity_poly.entity_id
_entity_poly.type
_entity_poly.pdbx_seq_one_letter_code
_entity_poly.pdbx_strand_id
1 'polypeptide(L)'
;LPDGKPISVYSRKHGFPEAERVTGPDLMLELFARDNGLRHYFYGGSPETLQMLEQKLRERYPHLQIAGMVSPPFRSLSAEEDAAEIEKINASGADIIWVGLGAPKQENWMYDHMDKVRGVMIGVGAGFDYHAGNIKRAPMWMQKLSLEWLYRLMQDPKRLFKRYLVTNTRYLWLTRTKRQ
;
A
#
# COMPACT_ATOMS: atom_id res chain seq x y z
N LEU A 1 3.31 7.65 -6.89
CA LEU A 1 4.57 7.79 -6.15
C LEU A 1 5.55 6.69 -6.55
N PRO A 2 6.86 6.96 -6.68
CA PRO A 2 7.86 5.96 -7.03
C PRO A 2 8.22 5.08 -5.82
N ASP A 3 7.51 3.97 -5.63
CA ASP A 3 7.74 3.02 -4.53
C ASP A 3 9.11 2.32 -4.65
N GLY A 4 9.51 1.93 -5.86
CA GLY A 4 10.78 1.25 -6.10
C GLY A 4 11.93 2.19 -6.49
N LYS A 5 13.15 1.91 -6.00
CA LYS A 5 14.36 2.69 -6.40
C LYS A 5 14.56 2.79 -7.92
N PRO A 6 14.34 1.74 -8.73
CA PRO A 6 14.44 1.84 -10.18
C PRO A 6 13.50 2.89 -10.77
N ILE A 7 12.28 3.00 -10.24
CA ILE A 7 11.29 3.98 -10.70
C ILE A 7 11.72 5.40 -10.37
N SER A 8 12.20 5.67 -9.13
CA SER A 8 12.68 7.01 -8.77
C SER A 8 13.90 7.42 -9.60
N VAL A 9 14.82 6.49 -9.91
CA VAL A 9 15.96 6.76 -10.80
C VAL A 9 15.50 7.04 -12.23
N TYR A 10 14.54 6.27 -12.73
CA TYR A 10 13.95 6.49 -14.06
C TYR A 10 13.29 7.86 -14.13
N SER A 11 12.44 8.21 -13.16
CA SER A 11 11.75 9.51 -13.10
C SER A 11 12.73 10.68 -13.11
N ARG A 12 13.81 10.63 -12.30
CA ARG A 12 14.84 11.68 -12.31
C ARG A 12 15.50 11.88 -13.67
N LYS A 13 15.72 10.79 -14.43
CA LYS A 13 16.28 10.87 -15.77
C LYS A 13 15.32 11.40 -16.84
N HIS A 14 14.01 11.45 -16.53
CA HIS A 14 12.95 11.82 -17.45
C HIS A 14 12.20 13.09 -17.02
N GLY A 15 12.89 14.05 -16.44
CA GLY A 15 12.33 15.38 -16.17
C GLY A 15 11.78 15.62 -14.75
N PHE A 16 11.97 14.66 -13.83
CA PHE A 16 11.54 14.80 -12.43
C PHE A 16 12.76 14.69 -11.48
N PRO A 17 13.66 15.68 -11.44
CA PRO A 17 14.93 15.59 -10.69
C PRO A 17 14.73 15.37 -9.18
N GLU A 18 13.62 15.89 -8.63
CA GLU A 18 13.25 15.77 -7.21
C GLU A 18 12.54 14.45 -6.85
N ALA A 19 12.39 13.52 -7.82
CA ALA A 19 11.70 12.27 -7.57
C ALA A 19 12.47 11.38 -6.59
N GLU A 20 11.96 11.26 -5.38
CA GLU A 20 12.48 10.37 -4.35
C GLU A 20 11.66 9.09 -4.23
N ARG A 21 12.24 8.08 -3.60
CA ARG A 21 11.55 6.84 -3.31
C ARG A 21 10.60 7.07 -2.13
N VAL A 22 9.30 6.86 -2.36
CA VAL A 22 8.27 6.88 -1.30
C VAL A 22 7.57 5.53 -1.30
N THR A 23 7.70 4.77 -0.22
CA THR A 23 6.99 3.49 -0.07
C THR A 23 5.64 3.69 0.59
N GLY A 24 4.69 2.76 0.34
CA GLY A 24 3.38 2.79 1.00
C GLY A 24 3.50 2.89 2.53
N PRO A 25 4.28 2.02 3.20
CA PRO A 25 4.48 2.11 4.66
C PRO A 25 5.07 3.43 5.14
N ASP A 26 6.01 4.05 4.39
CA ASP A 26 6.59 5.34 4.77
C ASP A 26 5.57 6.48 4.66
N LEU A 27 4.77 6.47 3.58
CA LEU A 27 3.69 7.44 3.40
C LEU A 27 2.65 7.33 4.52
N MET A 28 2.30 6.11 4.92
CA MET A 28 1.40 5.88 6.07
C MET A 28 1.95 6.54 7.33
N LEU A 29 3.23 6.29 7.69
CA LEU A 29 3.84 6.87 8.88
C LEU A 29 3.84 8.39 8.86
N GLU A 30 4.18 8.97 7.72
CA GLU A 30 4.23 10.42 7.56
C GLU A 30 2.86 11.06 7.76
N LEU A 31 1.79 10.45 7.21
CA LEU A 31 0.44 10.96 7.36
C LEU A 31 -0.14 10.71 8.75
N PHE A 32 0.19 9.56 9.37
CA PHE A 32 -0.26 9.26 10.75
C PHE A 32 0.39 10.16 11.80
N ALA A 33 1.64 10.59 11.56
CA ALA A 33 2.35 11.47 12.49
C ALA A 33 1.81 12.92 12.49
N ARG A 34 1.04 13.30 11.46
CA ARG A 34 0.48 14.65 11.33
C ARG A 34 -0.89 14.73 11.98
N ASP A 35 -1.07 15.65 12.91
CA ASP A 35 -2.38 16.04 13.41
C ASP A 35 -3.03 17.02 12.42
N ASN A 36 -3.61 16.48 11.35
CA ASN A 36 -4.18 17.23 10.25
C ASN A 36 -5.71 17.08 10.13
N GLY A 37 -6.32 16.39 11.09
CA GLY A 37 -7.75 16.13 11.13
C GLY A 37 -8.29 15.18 10.04
N LEU A 38 -7.42 14.58 9.21
CA LEU A 38 -7.84 13.63 8.19
C LEU A 38 -8.38 12.34 8.80
N ARG A 39 -9.44 11.84 8.20
CA ARG A 39 -10.12 10.60 8.60
C ARG A 39 -9.62 9.44 7.73
N HIS A 40 -9.12 8.41 8.38
CA HIS A 40 -8.46 7.27 7.72
C HIS A 40 -9.36 6.03 7.76
N TYR A 41 -9.56 5.41 6.59
CA TYR A 41 -10.24 4.12 6.46
C TYR A 41 -9.24 3.06 5.97
N PHE A 42 -9.32 1.85 6.51
CA PHE A 42 -8.42 0.75 6.18
C PHE A 42 -9.22 -0.39 5.56
N TYR A 43 -8.92 -0.71 4.31
CA TYR A 43 -9.61 -1.73 3.55
C TYR A 43 -8.64 -2.81 3.07
N GLY A 44 -8.74 -4.01 3.63
CA GLY A 44 -7.84 -5.14 3.33
C GLY A 44 -7.16 -5.71 4.58
N GLY A 45 -6.19 -6.59 4.35
CA GLY A 45 -5.53 -7.35 5.41
C GLY A 45 -6.44 -8.45 6.00
N SER A 46 -5.92 -9.24 6.95
CA SER A 46 -6.73 -10.15 7.74
C SER A 46 -7.35 -9.44 8.95
N PRO A 47 -8.44 -10.01 9.55
CA PRO A 47 -9.01 -9.46 10.77
C PRO A 47 -7.97 -9.30 11.89
N GLU A 48 -7.08 -10.27 12.05
CA GLU A 48 -6.02 -10.25 13.06
C GLU A 48 -5.01 -9.14 12.77
N THR A 49 -4.64 -8.95 11.49
CA THR A 49 -3.74 -7.85 11.08
C THR A 49 -4.37 -6.50 11.39
N LEU A 50 -5.66 -6.32 11.10
CA LEU A 50 -6.36 -5.06 11.39
C LEU A 50 -6.47 -4.78 12.88
N GLN A 51 -6.76 -5.79 13.69
CA GLN A 51 -6.82 -5.66 15.15
C GLN A 51 -5.46 -5.22 15.73
N MET A 52 -4.37 -5.86 15.31
CA MET A 52 -3.02 -5.48 15.74
C MET A 52 -2.62 -4.09 15.24
N LEU A 53 -3.01 -3.77 14.00
CA LEU A 53 -2.77 -2.45 13.42
C LEU A 53 -3.48 -1.38 14.22
N GLU A 54 -4.78 -1.55 14.49
CA GLU A 54 -5.58 -0.60 15.26
C GLU A 54 -4.98 -0.33 16.65
N GLN A 55 -4.63 -1.40 17.38
CA GLN A 55 -4.00 -1.27 18.68
C GLN A 55 -2.75 -0.39 18.61
N LYS A 56 -1.83 -0.70 17.68
CA LYS A 56 -0.58 0.04 17.54
C LYS A 56 -0.77 1.48 17.08
N LEU A 57 -1.75 1.71 16.21
CA LEU A 57 -2.07 3.07 15.76
C LEU A 57 -2.60 3.92 16.91
N ARG A 58 -3.51 3.37 17.72
CA ARG A 58 -4.06 4.08 18.90
C ARG A 58 -3.00 4.37 19.96
N GLU A 59 -2.08 3.41 20.20
CA GLU A 59 -0.97 3.59 21.14
C GLU A 59 0.02 4.67 20.66
N ARG A 60 0.36 4.68 19.37
CA ARG A 60 1.42 5.54 18.83
C ARG A 60 0.91 6.90 18.34
N TYR A 61 -0.34 6.95 17.86
CA TYR A 61 -0.96 8.12 17.25
C TYR A 61 -2.38 8.33 17.80
N PRO A 62 -2.50 8.74 19.09
CA PRO A 62 -3.81 8.88 19.75
C PRO A 62 -4.72 9.92 19.10
N HIS A 63 -4.16 10.86 18.32
CA HIS A 63 -4.89 11.88 17.56
C HIS A 63 -5.46 11.36 16.24
N LEU A 64 -5.01 10.17 15.78
CA LEU A 64 -5.39 9.64 14.46
C LEU A 64 -6.90 9.32 14.42
N GLN A 65 -7.59 9.90 13.46
CA GLN A 65 -9.02 9.65 13.26
C GLN A 65 -9.22 8.40 12.38
N ILE A 66 -9.51 7.26 13.01
CA ILE A 66 -9.82 6.01 12.32
C ILE A 66 -11.33 5.99 12.04
N ALA A 67 -11.71 6.19 10.77
CA ALA A 67 -13.10 6.22 10.32
C ALA A 67 -13.69 4.80 10.13
N GLY A 68 -12.84 3.80 9.93
CA GLY A 68 -13.24 2.40 9.81
C GLY A 68 -12.09 1.49 9.40
N MET A 69 -12.28 0.19 9.67
CA MET A 69 -11.32 -0.86 9.31
C MET A 69 -12.09 -2.10 8.88
N VAL A 70 -11.87 -2.58 7.65
CA VAL A 70 -12.60 -3.72 7.08
C VAL A 70 -11.65 -4.70 6.42
N SER A 71 -11.79 -5.97 6.78
CA SER A 71 -11.16 -7.10 6.11
C SER A 71 -12.18 -7.77 5.19
N PRO A 72 -12.15 -7.50 3.88
CA PRO A 72 -13.05 -8.16 2.96
C PRO A 72 -12.72 -9.67 2.86
N PRO A 73 -13.69 -10.53 2.54
CA PRO A 73 -13.45 -11.95 2.41
C PRO A 73 -12.46 -12.25 1.28
N PHE A 74 -11.71 -13.37 1.39
CA PHE A 74 -10.71 -13.80 0.39
C PHE A 74 -11.31 -14.36 -0.91
N ARG A 75 -12.60 -14.12 -1.16
CA ARG A 75 -13.31 -14.44 -2.40
C ARG A 75 -13.73 -13.17 -3.13
N SER A 76 -14.20 -13.33 -4.36
CA SER A 76 -14.89 -12.23 -5.03
C SER A 76 -16.20 -11.91 -4.28
N LEU A 77 -16.49 -10.64 -4.13
CA LEU A 77 -17.75 -10.16 -3.61
C LEU A 77 -18.85 -10.28 -4.68
N SER A 78 -20.11 -10.46 -4.29
CA SER A 78 -21.23 -10.23 -5.19
C SER A 78 -21.36 -8.72 -5.46
N ALA A 79 -22.15 -8.35 -6.47
CA ALA A 79 -22.38 -6.94 -6.78
C ALA A 79 -23.06 -6.19 -5.61
N GLU A 80 -23.94 -6.85 -4.89
CA GLU A 80 -24.63 -6.31 -3.72
C GLU A 80 -23.68 -6.15 -2.54
N GLU A 81 -22.82 -7.14 -2.29
CA GLU A 81 -21.81 -7.08 -1.23
C GLU A 81 -20.82 -5.96 -1.51
N ASP A 82 -20.35 -5.83 -2.75
CA ASP A 82 -19.44 -4.80 -3.18
C ASP A 82 -20.04 -3.40 -3.01
N ALA A 83 -21.28 -3.22 -3.48
CA ALA A 83 -22.00 -1.96 -3.30
C ALA A 83 -22.18 -1.59 -1.81
N ALA A 84 -22.49 -2.56 -0.96
CA ALA A 84 -22.62 -2.34 0.48
C ALA A 84 -21.30 -1.93 1.14
N GLU A 85 -20.15 -2.50 0.70
CA GLU A 85 -18.84 -2.09 1.19
C GLU A 85 -18.49 -0.65 0.77
N ILE A 86 -18.77 -0.28 -0.49
CA ILE A 86 -18.59 1.08 -0.98
C ILE A 86 -19.46 2.09 -0.20
N GLU A 87 -20.71 1.74 0.08
CA GLU A 87 -21.59 2.58 0.88
C GLU A 87 -21.04 2.80 2.30
N LYS A 88 -20.54 1.74 2.96
CA LYS A 88 -19.91 1.85 4.29
C LYS A 88 -18.68 2.80 4.25
N ILE A 89 -17.82 2.63 3.25
CA ILE A 89 -16.66 3.51 3.06
C ILE A 89 -17.12 4.95 2.91
N ASN A 90 -18.09 5.22 2.04
CA ASN A 90 -18.57 6.58 1.78
C ASN A 90 -19.30 7.19 2.98
N ALA A 91 -20.10 6.39 3.71
CA ALA A 91 -20.81 6.82 4.91
C ALA A 91 -19.86 7.12 6.07
N SER A 92 -18.66 6.50 6.10
CA SER A 92 -17.63 6.78 7.11
C SER A 92 -17.09 8.21 7.04
N GLY A 93 -17.24 8.87 5.88
CA GLY A 93 -16.69 10.20 5.61
C GLY A 93 -15.16 10.24 5.63
N ALA A 94 -14.49 9.13 5.31
CA ALA A 94 -13.05 9.06 5.26
C ALA A 94 -12.46 9.93 4.13
N ASP A 95 -11.38 10.63 4.44
CA ASP A 95 -10.62 11.42 3.46
C ASP A 95 -9.60 10.55 2.72
N ILE A 96 -9.02 9.57 3.44
CA ILE A 96 -8.02 8.64 2.91
C ILE A 96 -8.47 7.21 3.14
N ILE A 97 -8.50 6.43 2.04
CA ILE A 97 -8.77 4.99 2.06
C ILE A 97 -7.47 4.24 1.76
N TRP A 98 -6.91 3.63 2.78
CA TRP A 98 -5.74 2.76 2.64
C TRP A 98 -6.17 1.40 2.12
N VAL A 99 -5.64 0.98 0.97
CA VAL A 99 -6.03 -0.29 0.33
C VAL A 99 -4.89 -1.30 0.47
N GLY A 100 -5.11 -2.30 1.30
CA GLY A 100 -4.16 -3.36 1.65
C GLY A 100 -4.54 -4.74 1.09
N LEU A 101 -5.02 -4.82 -0.16
CA LEU A 101 -5.42 -6.08 -0.80
C LEU A 101 -4.24 -6.81 -1.48
N GLY A 102 -3.09 -6.14 -1.59
CA GLY A 102 -1.92 -6.62 -2.32
C GLY A 102 -2.05 -6.48 -3.84
N ALA A 103 -0.89 -6.31 -4.51
CA ALA A 103 -0.82 -6.18 -5.96
C ALA A 103 -1.04 -7.55 -6.66
N PRO A 104 -1.75 -7.61 -7.80
CA PRO A 104 -2.41 -6.52 -8.52
C PRO A 104 -3.88 -6.27 -8.08
N LYS A 105 -4.38 -6.97 -7.06
CA LYS A 105 -5.79 -6.85 -6.65
C LYS A 105 -6.17 -5.43 -6.23
N GLN A 106 -5.30 -4.75 -5.47
CA GLN A 106 -5.56 -3.40 -4.98
C GLN A 106 -5.65 -2.39 -6.13
N GLU A 107 -4.79 -2.50 -7.14
CA GLU A 107 -4.80 -1.61 -8.31
C GLU A 107 -6.08 -1.79 -9.12
N ASN A 108 -6.49 -3.04 -9.36
CA ASN A 108 -7.74 -3.34 -10.05
C ASN A 108 -8.95 -2.83 -9.25
N TRP A 109 -8.98 -3.11 -7.95
CA TRP A 109 -10.07 -2.66 -7.09
C TRP A 109 -10.19 -1.13 -7.06
N MET A 110 -9.08 -0.41 -6.90
CA MET A 110 -9.07 1.05 -6.94
C MET A 110 -9.53 1.60 -8.31
N TYR A 111 -9.14 0.94 -9.41
CA TYR A 111 -9.58 1.33 -10.75
C TYR A 111 -11.10 1.12 -10.94
N ASP A 112 -11.63 -0.03 -10.53
CA ASP A 112 -13.06 -0.37 -10.66
C ASP A 112 -13.97 0.51 -9.79
N HIS A 113 -13.39 1.21 -8.80
CA HIS A 113 -14.13 2.01 -7.81
C HIS A 113 -13.76 3.50 -7.81
N MET A 114 -12.93 3.96 -8.75
CA MET A 114 -12.45 5.35 -8.77
C MET A 114 -13.57 6.40 -8.85
N ASP A 115 -14.70 6.06 -9.46
CA ASP A 115 -15.86 6.95 -9.59
C ASP A 115 -16.95 6.69 -8.53
N LYS A 116 -16.76 5.71 -7.64
CA LYS A 116 -17.73 5.27 -6.64
C LYS A 116 -17.32 5.61 -5.21
N VAL A 117 -16.03 5.50 -4.92
CA VAL A 117 -15.47 5.79 -3.59
C VAL A 117 -15.18 7.28 -3.46
N ARG A 118 -15.68 7.88 -2.38
CA ARG A 118 -15.34 9.25 -2.00
C ARG A 118 -14.06 9.24 -1.17
N GLY A 119 -13.19 10.21 -1.43
CA GLY A 119 -11.88 10.29 -0.80
C GLY A 119 -10.74 9.70 -1.64
N VAL A 120 -9.53 9.79 -1.13
CA VAL A 120 -8.30 9.38 -1.85
C VAL A 120 -7.95 7.94 -1.53
N MET A 121 -8.01 7.06 -2.52
CA MET A 121 -7.59 5.66 -2.38
C MET A 121 -6.08 5.52 -2.58
N ILE A 122 -5.39 4.86 -1.65
CA ILE A 122 -3.94 4.65 -1.69
C ILE A 122 -3.62 3.17 -1.47
N GLY A 123 -3.09 2.52 -2.52
CA GLY A 123 -2.64 1.13 -2.45
C GLY A 123 -1.32 1.01 -1.69
N VAL A 124 -1.32 0.32 -0.57
CA VAL A 124 -0.15 0.19 0.33
C VAL A 124 0.38 -1.23 0.45
N GLY A 125 -0.27 -2.19 -0.21
CA GLY A 125 0.14 -3.60 -0.20
C GLY A 125 0.31 -4.16 1.21
N ALA A 126 1.54 -4.53 1.56
CA ALA A 126 1.88 -5.06 2.87
C ALA A 126 2.06 -3.98 3.96
N GLY A 127 1.64 -2.73 3.72
CA GLY A 127 1.75 -1.64 4.69
C GLY A 127 1.10 -1.97 6.02
N PHE A 128 -0.06 -2.63 6.00
CA PHE A 128 -0.76 -3.06 7.21
C PHE A 128 0.06 -4.06 8.02
N ASP A 129 0.64 -5.06 7.36
CA ASP A 129 1.47 -6.08 8.02
C ASP A 129 2.74 -5.47 8.63
N TYR A 130 3.34 -4.46 7.98
CA TYR A 130 4.48 -3.74 8.55
C TYR A 130 4.09 -2.98 9.82
N HIS A 131 3.00 -2.25 9.81
CA HIS A 131 2.56 -1.45 10.96
C HIS A 131 1.92 -2.31 12.05
N ALA A 132 1.28 -3.40 11.71
CA ALA A 132 0.84 -4.44 12.66
C ALA A 132 2.02 -5.21 13.29
N GLY A 133 3.21 -5.19 12.65
CA GLY A 133 4.41 -5.88 13.12
C GLY A 133 4.50 -7.34 12.71
N ASN A 134 3.62 -7.80 11.82
CA ASN A 134 3.65 -9.16 11.26
C ASN A 134 4.90 -9.39 10.38
N ILE A 135 5.35 -8.33 9.72
CA ILE A 135 6.53 -8.35 8.84
C ILE A 135 7.58 -7.40 9.38
N LYS A 136 8.79 -7.90 9.54
CA LYS A 136 9.94 -7.07 9.94
C LYS A 136 10.44 -6.27 8.73
N ARG A 137 10.67 -5.00 8.95
CA ARG A 137 11.28 -4.13 7.94
C ARG A 137 12.77 -4.45 7.79
N ALA A 138 13.29 -4.33 6.59
CA ALA A 138 14.73 -4.49 6.36
C ALA A 138 15.54 -3.48 7.21
N PRO A 139 16.72 -3.86 7.70
CA PRO A 139 17.62 -2.93 8.38
C PRO A 139 17.91 -1.69 7.52
N MET A 140 18.13 -0.54 8.16
CA MET A 140 18.32 0.75 7.46
C MET A 140 19.42 0.72 6.40
N TRP A 141 20.51 -0.01 6.64
CA TRP A 141 21.58 -0.14 5.65
C TRP A 141 21.13 -0.88 4.38
N MET A 142 20.28 -1.91 4.51
CA MET A 142 19.70 -2.60 3.35
C MET A 142 18.71 -1.70 2.60
N GLN A 143 17.92 -0.90 3.32
CA GLN A 143 17.01 0.07 2.70
C GLN A 143 17.80 1.13 1.90
N LYS A 144 18.88 1.68 2.47
CA LYS A 144 19.77 2.63 1.79
C LYS A 144 20.45 2.05 0.54
N LEU A 145 20.83 0.77 0.59
CA LEU A 145 21.42 0.05 -0.54
C LEU A 145 20.37 -0.49 -1.54
N SER A 146 19.07 -0.22 -1.30
CA SER A 146 17.96 -0.72 -2.15
C SER A 146 17.83 -2.26 -2.16
N LEU A 147 18.25 -2.92 -1.08
CA LEU A 147 18.20 -4.38 -0.88
C LEU A 147 16.97 -4.84 -0.09
N GLU A 148 16.00 -3.97 0.17
CA GLU A 148 14.78 -4.30 0.92
C GLU A 148 13.99 -5.42 0.22
N TRP A 149 13.96 -5.44 -1.11
CA TRP A 149 13.32 -6.50 -1.89
C TRP A 149 13.96 -7.89 -1.63
N LEU A 150 15.29 -7.94 -1.46
CA LEU A 150 16.02 -9.17 -1.15
C LEU A 150 15.69 -9.66 0.26
N TYR A 151 15.65 -8.74 1.23
CA TYR A 151 15.25 -9.05 2.59
C TYR A 151 13.81 -9.63 2.65
N ARG A 152 12.88 -9.05 1.92
CA ARG A 152 11.51 -9.56 1.78
C ARG A 152 11.46 -10.92 1.09
N LEU A 153 12.28 -11.11 0.05
CA LEU A 153 12.38 -12.40 -0.64
C LEU A 153 12.84 -13.51 0.31
N MET A 154 13.76 -13.21 1.23
CA MET A 154 14.20 -14.18 2.26
C MET A 154 13.10 -14.51 3.27
N GLN A 155 12.20 -13.58 3.57
CA GLN A 155 11.08 -13.84 4.50
C GLN A 155 9.95 -14.64 3.85
N ASP A 156 9.68 -14.47 2.56
CA ASP A 156 8.59 -15.14 1.84
C ASP A 156 9.03 -15.53 0.41
N PRO A 157 9.96 -16.49 0.26
CA PRO A 157 10.53 -16.82 -1.04
C PRO A 157 9.52 -17.44 -2.01
N LYS A 158 8.60 -18.26 -1.51
CA LYS A 158 7.63 -18.99 -2.37
C LYS A 158 6.69 -18.03 -3.11
N ARG A 159 6.20 -17.00 -2.42
CA ARG A 159 5.28 -16.03 -2.99
C ARG A 159 5.98 -14.96 -3.83
N LEU A 160 7.15 -14.49 -3.36
CA LEU A 160 7.79 -13.32 -3.95
C LEU A 160 8.72 -13.64 -5.13
N PHE A 161 9.31 -14.83 -5.19
CA PHE A 161 10.26 -15.18 -6.25
C PHE A 161 9.66 -15.05 -7.66
N LYS A 162 8.53 -15.72 -7.90
CA LYS A 162 7.85 -15.68 -9.21
C LYS A 162 7.43 -14.25 -9.57
N ARG A 163 6.89 -13.51 -8.59
CA ARG A 163 6.47 -12.12 -8.80
C ARG A 163 7.65 -11.23 -9.18
N TYR A 164 8.76 -11.30 -8.46
CA TYR A 164 9.94 -10.48 -8.75
C TYR A 164 10.58 -10.84 -10.09
N LEU A 165 10.64 -12.13 -10.43
CA LEU A 165 11.15 -12.55 -11.74
C LEU A 165 10.33 -11.92 -12.87
N VAL A 166 9.01 -12.04 -12.82
CA VAL A 166 8.11 -11.52 -13.87
C VAL A 166 8.14 -9.99 -13.92
N THR A 167 8.04 -9.32 -12.77
CA THR A 167 7.98 -7.85 -12.75
C THR A 167 9.30 -7.20 -13.12
N ASN A 168 10.44 -7.74 -12.69
CA ASN A 168 11.75 -7.19 -13.02
C ASN A 168 12.10 -7.40 -14.50
N THR A 169 11.81 -8.57 -15.07
CA THR A 169 12.02 -8.82 -16.50
C THR A 169 11.15 -7.90 -17.37
N ARG A 170 9.87 -7.73 -16.98
CA ARG A 170 8.96 -6.82 -17.68
C ARG A 170 9.42 -5.36 -17.59
N TYR A 171 9.87 -4.93 -16.41
CA TYR A 171 10.42 -3.57 -16.22
C TYR A 171 11.64 -3.33 -17.12
N LEU A 172 12.61 -4.26 -17.10
CA LEU A 172 13.82 -4.15 -17.95
C LEU A 172 13.48 -4.11 -19.43
N TRP A 173 12.52 -4.92 -19.87
CA TRP A 173 12.05 -4.92 -21.24
C TRP A 173 11.40 -3.59 -21.62
N LEU A 174 10.46 -3.08 -20.83
CA LEU A 174 9.76 -1.83 -21.09
C LEU A 174 10.70 -0.61 -21.10
N THR A 175 11.68 -0.56 -20.20
CA THR A 175 12.62 0.57 -20.13
C THR A 175 13.69 0.55 -21.24
N ARG A 176 13.91 -0.62 -21.87
CA ARG A 176 14.82 -0.73 -23.04
C ARG A 176 14.10 -0.45 -24.37
N THR A 177 12.86 -0.91 -24.51
CA THR A 177 12.10 -0.79 -25.77
C THR A 177 11.43 0.57 -25.95
N LYS A 178 11.14 1.33 -24.90
CA LYS A 178 10.57 2.68 -24.99
C LYS A 178 11.63 3.79 -24.96
N ARG A 179 12.82 3.53 -25.42
CA ARG A 179 13.88 4.54 -25.66
C ARG A 179 13.73 5.20 -27.04
N GLN A 180 12.49 5.48 -27.47
CA GLN A 180 12.24 6.34 -28.63
C GLN A 180 11.35 7.50 -28.21
#